data_a19fa5976dc33ef5fbee7174b67a3db0
#
_entry.id   a19fa5976dc33ef5fbee7174b67a3db0
#
_cell.length_a   1.000
_cell.length_b   1.000
_cell.length_c   1.000
_cell.angle_alpha   90.00
_cell.angle_beta   90.00
_cell.angle_gamma   90.00
#
_symmetry.space_group_name_H-M   'P 1'
#
loop_
_entity.id
_entity.type
_entity.pdbx_description
1 polymer ?
#
loop_
_entity_poly.entity_id
_entity_poly.type
_entity_poly.pdbx_seq_one_letter_code
_entity_poly.pdbx_strand_id
1 'polypeptide(L)'
;MWTVFVLGVVGLFLFLFLVYNGVIGYMPPVEELKNPTDRFASVLYSSDGKEIGRYFYGTGNRVYADFDEVSQHVIDALISTEDVRFEEHSGIDMRGLGRVLFKTVLMGNKNAGGGSTLTQQLAKQLYSPQSSGLLTRAMQKPIEWMIAVKLERYYSKEEIIKMYLNQFDFLYNAVGIKSAANIYFGKAPKDLTVEEAATLVGMVKNPSYYNPVRQNERTRQRRNVVLAQMHKAGKLTDAELDSLSALPLTLNFHRVDVKDGIAPYFREELRRMLRAKRPERANYRGWECQKFIDDSIAWETNPLYGWIEKNPKPDGSKYDIYNDGLKIYTTIDSRMQQYAEEAVAEHLGGDLQKAFFREKRGTKGAPYTTDRAELSEIRRNHLIRNAMKNTDRYREMVKAGASRSEIDRAFNTPREMKVFAYGGSVDTVMTPLDSVLYHKHFLRTGFMAMNPLNGHIKAYVGGPDFSYFQYDMV
;
A
#
# COMPACT_ATOMS: atom_id res chain seq x y z
N MET A 1 11.40 14.71 -55.51
CA MET A 1 11.34 13.61 -54.49
C MET A 1 12.37 13.79 -53.37
N TRP A 2 13.66 13.93 -53.67
CA TRP A 2 14.72 14.09 -52.66
C TRP A 2 14.56 15.31 -51.75
N THR A 3 14.13 16.47 -52.26
CA THR A 3 13.88 17.68 -51.49
C THR A 3 12.77 17.49 -50.43
N VAL A 4 11.67 16.83 -50.82
CA VAL A 4 10.56 16.52 -49.87
C VAL A 4 11.02 15.53 -48.77
N PHE A 5 11.84 14.55 -49.15
CA PHE A 5 12.43 13.62 -48.19
C PHE A 5 13.36 14.36 -47.21
N VAL A 6 14.26 15.20 -47.70
CA VAL A 6 15.18 15.98 -46.85
C VAL A 6 14.43 16.94 -45.94
N LEU A 7 13.42 17.65 -46.43
CA LEU A 7 12.56 18.51 -45.63
C LEU A 7 11.81 17.73 -44.53
N GLY A 8 11.31 16.54 -44.87
CA GLY A 8 10.68 15.63 -43.89
C GLY A 8 11.65 15.19 -42.77
N VAL A 9 12.87 14.82 -43.14
CA VAL A 9 13.92 14.45 -42.15
C VAL A 9 14.32 15.62 -41.29
N VAL A 10 14.55 16.82 -41.88
CA VAL A 10 14.87 18.03 -41.12
C VAL A 10 13.71 18.42 -40.21
N GLY A 11 12.46 18.34 -40.69
CA GLY A 11 11.28 18.58 -39.88
C GLY A 11 11.14 17.63 -38.68
N LEU A 12 11.45 16.36 -38.88
CA LEU A 12 11.47 15.37 -37.82
C LEU A 12 12.55 15.67 -36.78
N PHE A 13 13.76 16.01 -37.20
CA PHE A 13 14.84 16.40 -36.25
C PHE A 13 14.51 17.68 -35.49
N LEU A 14 13.95 18.68 -36.17
CA LEU A 14 13.50 19.91 -35.51
C LEU A 14 12.40 19.61 -34.49
N PHE A 15 11.41 18.80 -34.85
CA PHE A 15 10.37 18.38 -33.91
C PHE A 15 10.94 17.67 -32.68
N LEU A 16 11.82 16.71 -32.85
CA LEU A 16 12.47 15.99 -31.75
C LEU A 16 13.33 16.94 -30.89
N PHE A 17 13.99 17.91 -31.51
CA PHE A 17 14.74 18.95 -30.80
C PHE A 17 13.83 19.85 -29.95
N LEU A 18 12.67 20.25 -30.45
CA LEU A 18 11.68 21.03 -29.70
C LEU A 18 11.08 20.24 -28.53
N VAL A 19 10.82 18.94 -28.72
CA VAL A 19 10.41 18.05 -27.64
C VAL A 19 11.51 17.91 -26.57
N TYR A 20 12.76 17.70 -27.02
CA TYR A 20 13.90 17.55 -26.09
C TYR A 20 14.13 18.77 -25.19
N ASN A 21 13.86 19.97 -25.72
CA ASN A 21 13.99 21.24 -24.98
C ASN A 21 12.70 21.63 -24.24
N GLY A 22 11.65 20.80 -24.23
CA GLY A 22 10.41 21.06 -23.52
C GLY A 22 9.52 22.14 -24.12
N VAL A 23 9.77 22.55 -25.38
CA VAL A 23 8.91 23.50 -26.12
C VAL A 23 7.60 22.81 -26.51
N ILE A 24 7.66 21.52 -26.80
CA ILE A 24 6.52 20.69 -27.14
C ILE A 24 6.35 19.61 -26.07
N GLY A 25 5.33 19.74 -25.24
CA GLY A 25 5.01 18.82 -24.15
C GLY A 25 5.83 19.07 -22.89
N TYR A 26 5.48 18.35 -21.81
CA TYR A 26 6.22 18.42 -20.55
C TYR A 26 7.51 17.60 -20.63
N MET A 27 8.64 18.24 -20.41
CA MET A 27 9.94 17.61 -20.28
C MET A 27 10.45 17.87 -18.86
N PRO A 28 10.59 16.83 -18.02
CA PRO A 28 11.07 17.03 -16.65
C PRO A 28 12.46 17.67 -16.63
N PRO A 29 12.72 18.60 -15.70
CA PRO A 29 14.05 19.17 -15.51
C PRO A 29 15.02 18.10 -15.02
N VAL A 30 16.32 18.36 -15.15
CA VAL A 30 17.38 17.40 -14.80
C VAL A 30 17.32 17.03 -13.31
N GLU A 31 16.97 17.98 -12.47
CA GLU A 31 16.83 17.81 -11.02
C GLU A 31 15.72 16.80 -10.68
N GLU A 32 14.59 16.87 -11.36
CA GLU A 32 13.48 15.94 -11.20
C GLU A 32 13.82 14.55 -11.77
N LEU A 33 14.56 14.51 -12.88
CA LEU A 33 15.07 13.25 -13.44
C LEU A 33 16.10 12.57 -12.54
N LYS A 34 16.91 13.36 -11.82
CA LYS A 34 17.91 12.83 -10.86
C LYS A 34 17.30 12.37 -9.53
N ASN A 35 16.13 12.90 -9.18
CA ASN A 35 15.41 12.52 -7.98
C ASN A 35 13.94 12.35 -8.35
N PRO A 36 13.57 11.28 -9.04
CA PRO A 36 12.17 10.98 -9.30
C PRO A 36 11.45 10.90 -7.96
N THR A 37 10.38 11.68 -7.82
CA THR A 37 9.59 11.73 -6.58
C THR A 37 8.93 10.39 -6.31
N ASP A 38 9.65 9.52 -5.67
CA ASP A 38 9.17 8.22 -5.25
C ASP A 38 8.39 8.38 -3.94
N ARG A 39 7.12 8.01 -3.97
CA ARG A 39 6.27 7.96 -2.78
C ARG A 39 6.38 6.55 -2.22
N PHE A 40 7.15 6.42 -1.14
CA PHE A 40 7.34 5.15 -0.46
C PHE A 40 6.64 5.13 0.89
N ALA A 41 5.98 4.02 1.20
CA ALA A 41 5.46 3.78 2.53
C ALA A 41 6.59 3.77 3.56
N SER A 42 6.38 4.39 4.70
CA SER A 42 7.31 4.23 5.81
C SER A 42 7.11 2.89 6.50
N VAL A 43 8.20 2.20 6.80
CA VAL A 43 8.20 0.86 7.41
C VAL A 43 8.65 0.96 8.86
N LEU A 44 7.91 0.31 9.75
CA LEU A 44 8.25 0.22 11.18
C LEU A 44 8.85 -1.15 11.46
N TYR A 45 9.97 -1.13 12.20
CA TYR A 45 10.69 -2.33 12.59
C TYR A 45 10.71 -2.49 14.12
N SER A 46 10.58 -3.72 14.58
CA SER A 46 10.81 -4.09 15.97
C SER A 46 12.30 -4.03 16.33
N SER A 47 12.62 -4.13 17.60
CA SER A 47 14.01 -4.15 18.10
C SER A 47 14.79 -5.39 17.65
N ASP A 48 14.11 -6.46 17.26
CA ASP A 48 14.66 -7.68 16.69
C ASP A 48 14.65 -7.69 15.14
N GLY A 49 14.40 -6.52 14.51
CA GLY A 49 14.52 -6.30 13.07
C GLY A 49 13.35 -6.78 12.21
N LYS A 50 12.26 -7.28 12.81
CA LYS A 50 11.06 -7.68 12.05
C LYS A 50 10.19 -6.48 11.72
N GLU A 51 9.57 -6.51 10.56
CA GLU A 51 8.56 -5.52 10.20
C GLU A 51 7.32 -5.67 11.09
N ILE A 52 6.89 -4.57 11.74
CA ILE A 52 5.70 -4.53 12.58
C ILE A 52 4.51 -3.83 11.92
N GLY A 53 4.74 -3.10 10.84
CA GLY A 53 3.71 -2.44 10.05
C GLY A 53 4.23 -1.30 9.20
N ARG A 54 3.32 -0.62 8.51
CA ARG A 54 3.64 0.44 7.54
C ARG A 54 2.71 1.63 7.69
N TYR A 55 3.23 2.82 7.31
CA TYR A 55 2.40 4.02 7.11
C TYR A 55 2.35 4.34 5.62
N PHE A 56 1.14 4.37 5.05
CA PHE A 56 0.89 4.75 3.66
C PHE A 56 -0.54 5.31 3.49
N TYR A 57 -0.80 6.02 2.39
CA TYR A 57 -2.13 6.48 2.03
C TYR A 57 -2.73 5.68 0.87
N GLY A 58 -3.99 5.29 0.98
CA GLY A 58 -4.76 4.68 -0.11
C GLY A 58 -4.05 3.50 -0.75
N THR A 59 -3.72 3.61 -2.03
CA THR A 59 -2.96 2.61 -2.81
C THR A 59 -1.44 2.75 -2.67
N GLY A 60 -0.96 3.60 -1.76
CA GLY A 60 0.47 3.97 -1.64
C GLY A 60 1.36 3.00 -0.87
N ASN A 61 0.98 1.72 -0.72
CA ASN A 61 1.82 0.72 -0.05
C ASN A 61 3.04 0.33 -0.92
N ARG A 62 3.86 1.32 -1.25
CA ARG A 62 5.10 1.14 -1.99
C ARG A 62 6.24 1.02 -1.01
N VAL A 63 6.87 -0.15 -0.96
CA VAL A 63 8.07 -0.40 -0.18
C VAL A 63 9.24 -0.58 -1.13
N TYR A 64 10.29 0.19 -0.87
CA TYR A 64 11.49 0.15 -1.70
C TYR A 64 12.20 -1.21 -1.60
N ALA A 65 12.57 -1.74 -2.74
CA ALA A 65 13.47 -2.88 -2.86
C ALA A 65 14.77 -2.43 -3.53
N ASP A 66 15.90 -2.67 -2.89
CA ASP A 66 17.20 -2.52 -3.55
C ASP A 66 17.41 -3.63 -4.59
N PHE A 67 18.31 -3.43 -5.53
CA PHE A 67 18.51 -4.35 -6.64
C PHE A 67 18.93 -5.75 -6.16
N ASP A 68 19.75 -5.82 -5.12
CA ASP A 68 20.22 -7.05 -4.47
C ASP A 68 19.14 -7.77 -3.63
N GLU A 69 18.05 -7.08 -3.30
CA GLU A 69 16.87 -7.66 -2.66
C GLU A 69 15.91 -8.33 -3.67
N VAL A 70 16.15 -8.20 -4.99
CA VAL A 70 15.28 -8.77 -6.03
C VAL A 70 15.89 -10.08 -6.55
N SER A 71 15.03 -11.11 -6.69
CA SER A 71 15.42 -12.38 -7.28
C SER A 71 15.89 -12.22 -8.73
N GLN A 72 16.98 -12.89 -9.10
CA GLN A 72 17.44 -12.94 -10.49
C GLN A 72 16.35 -13.47 -11.43
N HIS A 73 15.47 -14.34 -10.95
CA HIS A 73 14.33 -14.85 -11.73
C HIS A 73 13.36 -13.75 -12.15
N VAL A 74 13.13 -12.73 -11.31
CA VAL A 74 12.29 -11.57 -11.66
C VAL A 74 12.95 -10.73 -12.75
N ILE A 75 14.26 -10.49 -12.63
CA ILE A 75 15.04 -9.71 -13.61
C ILE A 75 15.06 -10.43 -14.95
N ASP A 76 15.37 -11.73 -14.96
CA ASP A 76 15.42 -12.55 -16.17
C ASP A 76 14.04 -12.64 -16.85
N ALA A 77 12.96 -12.84 -16.07
CA ALA A 77 11.58 -12.84 -16.57
C ALA A 77 11.20 -11.48 -17.21
N LEU A 78 11.54 -10.38 -16.53
CA LEU A 78 11.22 -9.02 -16.99
C LEU A 78 11.94 -8.69 -18.30
N ILE A 79 13.27 -8.87 -18.36
CA ILE A 79 14.09 -8.57 -19.53
C ILE A 79 13.65 -9.47 -20.70
N SER A 80 13.51 -10.78 -20.48
CA SER A 80 13.13 -11.72 -21.52
C SER A 80 11.75 -11.45 -22.12
N THR A 81 10.82 -10.87 -21.32
CA THR A 81 9.45 -10.67 -21.76
C THR A 81 9.21 -9.29 -22.33
N GLU A 82 9.72 -8.25 -21.69
CA GLU A 82 9.41 -6.86 -22.04
C GLU A 82 10.48 -6.25 -22.96
N ASP A 83 11.75 -6.59 -22.77
CA ASP A 83 12.86 -5.94 -23.50
C ASP A 83 14.12 -6.81 -23.60
N VAL A 84 14.06 -7.84 -24.46
CA VAL A 84 15.14 -8.84 -24.59
C VAL A 84 16.51 -8.25 -24.96
N ARG A 85 16.55 -7.04 -25.53
CA ARG A 85 17.77 -6.33 -25.88
C ARG A 85 18.03 -5.13 -24.98
N PHE A 86 17.54 -5.15 -23.77
CA PHE A 86 17.65 -4.04 -22.83
C PHE A 86 19.09 -3.56 -22.65
N GLU A 87 20.05 -4.46 -22.61
CA GLU A 87 21.49 -4.13 -22.48
C GLU A 87 22.12 -3.55 -23.75
N GLU A 88 21.47 -3.70 -24.93
CA GLU A 88 22.06 -3.34 -26.22
C GLU A 88 21.70 -1.92 -26.71
N HIS A 89 20.77 -1.23 -26.05
CA HIS A 89 20.29 0.09 -26.49
C HIS A 89 20.31 1.12 -25.37
N SER A 90 20.20 2.41 -25.71
CA SER A 90 20.16 3.55 -24.77
C SER A 90 18.78 4.22 -24.80
N GLY A 91 17.78 3.52 -24.27
CA GLY A 91 16.40 4.01 -24.11
C GLY A 91 15.48 3.76 -25.30
N ILE A 92 16.02 3.64 -26.53
CA ILE A 92 15.22 3.35 -27.75
C ILE A 92 15.85 2.15 -28.48
N ASP A 93 15.08 1.09 -28.65
CA ASP A 93 15.48 -0.05 -29.47
C ASP A 93 15.12 0.17 -30.96
N MET A 94 16.05 0.74 -31.72
CA MET A 94 15.84 1.03 -33.15
C MET A 94 15.60 -0.23 -33.99
N ARG A 95 16.25 -1.37 -33.64
CA ARG A 95 16.04 -2.67 -34.32
C ARG A 95 14.64 -3.22 -34.02
N GLY A 96 14.16 -3.09 -32.78
CA GLY A 96 12.81 -3.46 -32.39
C GLY A 96 11.74 -2.61 -33.07
N LEU A 97 11.92 -1.31 -33.14
CA LEU A 97 11.06 -0.39 -33.84
C LEU A 97 10.98 -0.72 -35.35
N GLY A 98 12.12 -0.94 -36.00
CA GLY A 98 12.17 -1.34 -37.41
C GLY A 98 11.45 -2.65 -37.66
N ARG A 99 11.64 -3.66 -36.81
CA ARG A 99 10.93 -4.94 -36.86
C ARG A 99 9.42 -4.79 -36.75
N VAL A 100 8.94 -3.99 -35.79
CA VAL A 100 7.50 -3.76 -35.57
C VAL A 100 6.91 -3.00 -36.73
N LEU A 101 7.58 -1.94 -37.21
CA LEU A 101 7.15 -1.17 -38.36
C LEU A 101 7.02 -2.06 -39.60
N PHE A 102 8.03 -2.87 -39.92
CA PHE A 102 8.04 -3.79 -41.03
C PHE A 102 6.89 -4.82 -40.95
N LYS A 103 6.77 -5.51 -39.80
CA LYS A 103 5.72 -6.54 -39.63
C LYS A 103 4.32 -5.97 -39.60
N THR A 104 4.11 -4.79 -38.97
CA THR A 104 2.78 -4.20 -38.84
C THR A 104 2.33 -3.50 -40.11
N VAL A 105 3.22 -2.71 -40.73
CA VAL A 105 2.85 -1.89 -41.91
C VAL A 105 2.92 -2.70 -43.20
N LEU A 106 3.98 -3.51 -43.39
CA LEU A 106 4.18 -4.27 -44.65
C LEU A 106 3.51 -5.64 -44.63
N MET A 107 3.42 -6.31 -43.49
CA MET A 107 2.84 -7.65 -43.39
C MET A 107 1.45 -7.67 -42.76
N GLY A 108 0.89 -6.53 -42.35
CA GLY A 108 -0.45 -6.42 -41.76
C GLY A 108 -0.61 -7.15 -40.41
N ASN A 109 0.49 -7.60 -39.80
CA ASN A 109 0.44 -8.40 -38.58
C ASN A 109 0.34 -7.50 -37.34
N LYS A 110 -0.89 -7.33 -36.85
CA LYS A 110 -1.20 -6.54 -35.63
C LYS A 110 -0.61 -7.15 -34.34
N ASN A 111 -0.14 -8.38 -34.35
CA ASN A 111 0.43 -9.08 -33.21
C ASN A 111 1.99 -9.13 -33.22
N ALA A 112 2.62 -8.21 -33.94
CA ALA A 112 4.07 -8.18 -34.15
C ALA A 112 4.92 -7.93 -32.87
N GLY A 113 4.31 -7.88 -31.69
CA GLY A 113 4.95 -7.61 -30.41
C GLY A 113 5.08 -6.12 -30.10
N GLY A 114 5.40 -5.78 -28.86
CA GLY A 114 5.63 -4.40 -28.41
C GLY A 114 6.97 -3.87 -28.93
N GLY A 115 7.00 -2.59 -29.33
CA GLY A 115 8.25 -1.89 -29.70
C GLY A 115 8.70 -0.88 -28.64
N SER A 116 8.11 -0.90 -27.44
CA SER A 116 8.48 -0.02 -26.34
C SER A 116 9.50 -0.71 -25.44
N THR A 117 10.55 0.00 -25.06
CA THR A 117 11.58 -0.47 -24.15
C THR A 117 11.14 -0.35 -22.67
N LEU A 118 11.81 -1.04 -21.75
CA LEU A 118 11.58 -0.90 -20.31
C LEU A 118 11.74 0.55 -19.84
N THR A 119 12.76 1.25 -20.36
CA THR A 119 13.01 2.65 -20.02
C THR A 119 11.88 3.57 -20.51
N GLN A 120 11.29 3.29 -21.69
CA GLN A 120 10.12 4.03 -22.18
C GLN A 120 8.87 3.75 -21.33
N GLN A 121 8.69 2.52 -20.87
CA GLN A 121 7.61 2.17 -19.96
C GLN A 121 7.77 2.87 -18.60
N LEU A 122 9.01 2.94 -18.08
CA LEU A 122 9.34 3.69 -16.86
C LEU A 122 9.06 5.18 -17.05
N ALA A 123 9.54 5.79 -18.14
CA ALA A 123 9.28 7.20 -18.46
C ALA A 123 7.78 7.51 -18.51
N LYS A 124 6.99 6.59 -19.06
CA LYS A 124 5.52 6.70 -19.07
C LYS A 124 4.94 6.64 -17.65
N GLN A 125 5.40 5.73 -16.81
CA GLN A 125 4.89 5.59 -15.44
C GLN A 125 5.19 6.83 -14.58
N LEU A 126 6.37 7.41 -14.74
CA LEU A 126 6.83 8.55 -13.93
C LEU A 126 6.24 9.88 -14.39
N TYR A 127 6.16 10.12 -15.71
CA TYR A 127 5.99 11.47 -16.26
C TYR A 127 4.82 11.63 -17.23
N SER A 128 4.13 10.54 -17.63
CA SER A 128 3.02 10.67 -18.58
C SER A 128 1.67 10.71 -17.87
N PRO A 129 0.93 11.84 -17.95
CA PRO A 129 -0.42 11.90 -17.40
C PRO A 129 -1.35 10.93 -18.17
N GLN A 130 -2.31 10.35 -17.46
CA GLN A 130 -3.34 9.53 -18.09
C GLN A 130 -4.22 10.42 -19.00
N SER A 131 -4.01 10.33 -20.32
CA SER A 131 -4.79 11.08 -21.29
C SER A 131 -5.72 10.17 -22.11
N SER A 132 -6.90 10.68 -22.44
CA SER A 132 -7.95 9.95 -23.17
C SER A 132 -8.00 10.22 -24.68
N GLY A 133 -7.24 11.20 -25.21
CA GLY A 133 -7.29 11.63 -26.61
C GLY A 133 -6.29 10.89 -27.51
N LEU A 134 -6.69 10.58 -28.78
CA LEU A 134 -5.80 9.95 -29.75
C LEU A 134 -4.60 10.83 -30.12
N LEU A 135 -4.82 12.12 -30.35
CA LEU A 135 -3.76 13.10 -30.65
C LEU A 135 -2.79 13.27 -29.48
N THR A 136 -3.31 13.34 -28.26
CA THR A 136 -2.48 13.45 -27.05
C THR A 136 -1.61 12.21 -26.87
N ARG A 137 -2.13 11.01 -27.15
CA ARG A 137 -1.35 9.76 -27.10
C ARG A 137 -0.25 9.71 -28.17
N ALA A 138 -0.54 10.20 -29.39
CA ALA A 138 0.47 10.26 -30.43
C ALA A 138 1.63 11.20 -30.08
N MET A 139 1.34 12.32 -29.43
CA MET A 139 2.34 13.28 -28.99
C MET A 139 3.11 12.82 -27.73
N GLN A 140 2.54 11.94 -26.93
CA GLN A 140 3.21 11.37 -25.75
C GLN A 140 4.39 10.47 -26.09
N LYS A 141 4.30 9.71 -27.21
CA LYS A 141 5.37 8.77 -27.58
C LYS A 141 6.74 9.43 -27.82
N PRO A 142 6.86 10.49 -28.60
CA PRO A 142 8.14 11.22 -28.73
C PRO A 142 8.67 11.75 -27.40
N ILE A 143 7.79 12.20 -26.51
CA ILE A 143 8.18 12.67 -25.15
C ILE A 143 8.73 11.51 -24.34
N GLU A 144 8.04 10.37 -24.28
CA GLU A 144 8.50 9.14 -23.62
C GLU A 144 9.88 8.71 -24.14
N TRP A 145 10.12 8.79 -25.46
CA TRP A 145 11.42 8.48 -26.07
C TRP A 145 12.54 9.40 -25.57
N MET A 146 12.27 10.72 -25.55
CA MET A 146 13.27 11.69 -25.08
C MET A 146 13.57 11.56 -23.61
N ILE A 147 12.53 11.31 -22.80
CA ILE A 147 12.73 11.03 -21.36
C ILE A 147 13.51 9.73 -21.17
N ALA A 148 13.21 8.65 -21.91
CA ALA A 148 13.92 7.40 -21.83
C ALA A 148 15.43 7.56 -22.16
N VAL A 149 15.75 8.30 -23.22
CA VAL A 149 17.16 8.60 -23.57
C VAL A 149 17.83 9.41 -22.48
N LYS A 150 17.13 10.38 -21.85
CA LYS A 150 17.68 11.13 -20.72
C LYS A 150 17.91 10.24 -19.49
N LEU A 151 16.96 9.36 -19.14
CA LEU A 151 17.09 8.42 -18.02
C LEU A 151 18.32 7.53 -18.21
N GLU A 152 18.51 6.90 -19.36
CA GLU A 152 19.67 6.06 -19.69
C GLU A 152 21.03 6.82 -19.65
N ARG A 153 20.97 8.13 -19.62
CA ARG A 153 22.15 8.99 -19.51
C ARG A 153 22.58 9.21 -18.05
N TYR A 154 21.60 9.15 -17.13
CA TYR A 154 21.83 9.43 -15.71
C TYR A 154 21.86 8.18 -14.85
N TYR A 155 21.22 7.08 -15.30
CA TYR A 155 21.03 5.85 -14.55
C TYR A 155 21.61 4.65 -15.27
N SER A 156 22.19 3.74 -14.50
CA SER A 156 22.60 2.43 -14.98
C SER A 156 21.39 1.55 -15.34
N LYS A 157 21.63 0.47 -16.06
CA LYS A 157 20.59 -0.52 -16.38
C LYS A 157 19.95 -1.12 -15.14
N GLU A 158 20.75 -1.43 -14.14
CA GLU A 158 20.29 -1.95 -12.85
C GLU A 158 19.39 -0.94 -12.12
N GLU A 159 19.78 0.34 -12.10
CA GLU A 159 18.97 1.41 -11.50
C GLU A 159 17.64 1.59 -12.24
N ILE A 160 17.60 1.47 -13.56
CA ILE A 160 16.38 1.55 -14.36
C ILE A 160 15.45 0.37 -14.04
N ILE A 161 15.97 -0.86 -13.96
CA ILE A 161 15.19 -2.04 -13.55
C ILE A 161 14.64 -1.84 -12.13
N LYS A 162 15.49 -1.39 -11.21
CA LYS A 162 15.12 -1.12 -9.83
C LYS A 162 13.98 -0.10 -9.74
N MET A 163 14.10 1.03 -10.43
CA MET A 163 13.03 2.04 -10.49
C MET A 163 11.74 1.47 -11.07
N TYR A 164 11.84 0.72 -12.18
CA TYR A 164 10.68 0.11 -12.83
C TYR A 164 9.92 -0.83 -11.90
N LEU A 165 10.63 -1.75 -11.24
CA LEU A 165 10.06 -2.74 -10.33
C LEU A 165 9.47 -2.10 -9.06
N ASN A 166 10.01 -0.97 -8.61
CA ASN A 166 9.48 -0.24 -7.46
C ASN A 166 8.27 0.65 -7.81
N GLN A 167 8.08 1.02 -9.08
CA GLN A 167 7.00 1.91 -9.50
C GLN A 167 5.72 1.18 -9.90
N PHE A 168 5.80 -0.06 -10.35
CA PHE A 168 4.67 -0.76 -10.94
C PHE A 168 3.59 -1.10 -9.92
N ASP A 169 2.31 -0.81 -10.25
CA ASP A 169 1.15 -1.14 -9.42
C ASP A 169 0.58 -2.53 -9.81
N PHE A 170 0.77 -3.49 -8.93
CA PHE A 170 0.26 -4.87 -9.05
C PHE A 170 -1.16 -5.03 -8.49
N LEU A 171 -1.89 -3.95 -8.20
CA LEU A 171 -3.21 -3.93 -7.55
C LEU A 171 -3.19 -4.34 -6.07
N TYR A 172 -4.35 -4.23 -5.40
CA TYR A 172 -4.55 -4.60 -3.98
C TYR A 172 -3.55 -3.94 -3.01
N ASN A 173 -3.17 -2.69 -3.29
CA ASN A 173 -2.12 -1.96 -2.57
C ASN A 173 -0.70 -2.55 -2.73
N ALA A 174 -0.50 -3.43 -3.71
CA ALA A 174 0.81 -3.99 -4.03
C ALA A 174 1.56 -3.08 -5.01
N VAL A 175 2.04 -1.93 -4.55
CA VAL A 175 2.87 -1.05 -5.37
C VAL A 175 4.35 -1.42 -5.17
N GLY A 176 5.01 -1.74 -6.26
CA GLY A 176 6.38 -2.26 -6.29
C GLY A 176 6.50 -3.76 -6.01
N ILE A 177 7.62 -4.33 -6.45
CA ILE A 177 7.89 -5.77 -6.40
C ILE A 177 7.90 -6.32 -4.97
N LYS A 178 8.40 -5.54 -3.98
CA LYS A 178 8.48 -5.97 -2.59
C LYS A 178 7.09 -6.12 -1.97
N SER A 179 6.20 -5.17 -2.23
CA SER A 179 4.81 -5.27 -1.81
C SER A 179 4.08 -6.38 -2.54
N ALA A 180 4.33 -6.58 -3.84
CA ALA A 180 3.69 -7.62 -4.64
C ALA A 180 4.12 -9.04 -4.18
N ALA A 181 5.41 -9.28 -3.98
CA ALA A 181 5.92 -10.56 -3.48
C ALA A 181 5.28 -10.94 -2.13
N ASN A 182 5.20 -9.98 -1.21
CA ASN A 182 4.58 -10.19 0.08
C ASN A 182 3.06 -10.46 -0.05
N ILE A 183 2.32 -9.60 -0.78
CA ILE A 183 0.84 -9.70 -0.87
C ILE A 183 0.38 -10.96 -1.61
N TYR A 184 1.05 -11.35 -2.70
CA TYR A 184 0.61 -12.48 -3.50
C TYR A 184 1.17 -13.82 -3.04
N PHE A 185 2.39 -13.83 -2.46
CA PHE A 185 3.12 -15.06 -2.14
C PHE A 185 3.59 -15.14 -0.68
N GLY A 186 3.48 -14.08 0.12
CA GLY A 186 3.96 -14.03 1.51
C GLY A 186 5.48 -14.18 1.63
N LYS A 187 6.23 -13.72 0.61
CA LYS A 187 7.68 -13.88 0.50
C LYS A 187 8.39 -12.55 0.30
N ALA A 188 9.69 -12.51 0.63
CA ALA A 188 10.56 -11.43 0.16
C ALA A 188 10.80 -11.56 -1.35
N PRO A 189 11.08 -10.46 -2.09
CA PRO A 189 11.31 -10.52 -3.54
C PRO A 189 12.48 -11.44 -3.93
N LYS A 190 13.47 -11.58 -3.06
CA LYS A 190 14.64 -12.45 -3.28
C LYS A 190 14.28 -13.94 -3.26
N ASP A 191 13.24 -14.31 -2.53
CA ASP A 191 12.82 -15.70 -2.32
C ASP A 191 11.74 -16.17 -3.33
N LEU A 192 11.41 -15.33 -4.31
CA LEU A 192 10.46 -15.69 -5.36
C LEU A 192 11.05 -16.80 -6.24
N THR A 193 10.27 -17.84 -6.46
CA THR A 193 10.59 -18.91 -7.41
C THR A 193 10.40 -18.44 -8.85
N VAL A 194 10.86 -19.24 -9.82
CA VAL A 194 10.77 -18.89 -11.25
C VAL A 194 9.32 -18.66 -11.68
N GLU A 195 8.40 -19.56 -11.30
CA GLU A 195 6.98 -19.47 -11.66
C GLU A 195 6.26 -18.32 -10.95
N GLU A 196 6.65 -17.97 -9.72
CA GLU A 196 6.13 -16.82 -9.01
C GLU A 196 6.60 -15.51 -9.64
N ALA A 197 7.89 -15.42 -9.96
CA ALA A 197 8.48 -14.30 -10.69
C ALA A 197 7.82 -14.12 -12.07
N ALA A 198 7.66 -15.20 -12.82
CA ALA A 198 6.98 -15.19 -14.12
C ALA A 198 5.50 -14.77 -14.00
N THR A 199 4.84 -15.09 -12.88
CA THR A 199 3.47 -14.67 -12.61
C THR A 199 3.39 -13.15 -12.44
N LEU A 200 4.22 -12.57 -11.57
CA LEU A 200 4.25 -11.11 -11.36
C LEU A 200 4.62 -10.36 -12.64
N VAL A 201 5.65 -10.81 -13.35
CA VAL A 201 6.03 -10.22 -14.65
C VAL A 201 4.90 -10.38 -15.67
N GLY A 202 4.16 -11.48 -15.65
CA GLY A 202 2.98 -11.66 -16.47
C GLY A 202 1.89 -10.61 -16.26
N MET A 203 1.72 -10.14 -15.02
CA MET A 203 0.77 -9.08 -14.68
C MET A 203 1.19 -7.71 -15.24
N VAL A 204 2.47 -7.47 -15.48
CA VAL A 204 2.98 -6.16 -15.98
C VAL A 204 2.27 -5.72 -17.26
N LYS A 205 1.90 -6.64 -18.12
CA LYS A 205 1.18 -6.33 -19.37
C LYS A 205 -0.18 -5.66 -19.12
N ASN A 206 -0.94 -6.14 -18.16
CA ASN A 206 -2.25 -5.60 -17.74
C ASN A 206 -2.67 -6.27 -16.42
N PRO A 207 -2.39 -5.64 -15.26
CA PRO A 207 -2.62 -6.27 -13.95
C PRO A 207 -4.10 -6.56 -13.66
N SER A 208 -5.03 -5.75 -14.20
CA SER A 208 -6.46 -6.00 -14.04
C SER A 208 -6.93 -7.21 -14.85
N TYR A 209 -6.40 -7.39 -16.05
CA TYR A 209 -6.77 -8.49 -16.95
C TYR A 209 -6.10 -9.82 -16.56
N TYR A 210 -4.85 -9.77 -16.12
CA TYR A 210 -4.05 -10.91 -15.66
C TYR A 210 -3.98 -10.95 -14.11
N ASN A 211 -5.13 -10.81 -13.46
CA ASN A 211 -5.25 -10.79 -12.02
C ASN A 211 -5.27 -12.22 -11.46
N PRO A 212 -4.25 -12.68 -10.73
CA PRO A 212 -4.15 -14.08 -10.27
C PRO A 212 -5.24 -14.46 -9.26
N VAL A 213 -5.78 -13.50 -8.52
CA VAL A 213 -6.85 -13.72 -7.53
C VAL A 213 -8.21 -13.90 -8.20
N ARG A 214 -8.49 -13.12 -9.28
CA ARG A 214 -9.79 -13.14 -9.95
C ARG A 214 -9.82 -13.98 -11.21
N GLN A 215 -8.67 -14.16 -11.88
CA GLN A 215 -8.54 -14.76 -13.21
C GLN A 215 -7.38 -15.74 -13.22
N ASN A 216 -7.40 -16.70 -12.27
CA ASN A 216 -6.30 -17.64 -12.02
C ASN A 216 -5.82 -18.33 -13.31
N GLU A 217 -6.73 -18.96 -14.07
CA GLU A 217 -6.37 -19.70 -15.29
C GLU A 217 -5.78 -18.80 -16.40
N ARG A 218 -6.35 -17.60 -16.57
CA ARG A 218 -5.83 -16.63 -17.55
C ARG A 218 -4.44 -16.14 -17.14
N THR A 219 -4.21 -15.93 -15.85
CA THR A 219 -2.91 -15.54 -15.32
C THR A 219 -1.90 -16.67 -15.44
N ARG A 220 -2.32 -17.93 -15.23
CA ARG A 220 -1.49 -19.11 -15.47
C ARG A 220 -1.03 -19.21 -16.93
N GLN A 221 -1.94 -19.00 -17.88
CA GLN A 221 -1.61 -18.96 -19.30
C GLN A 221 -0.60 -17.83 -19.62
N ARG A 222 -0.79 -16.64 -19.02
CA ARG A 222 0.14 -15.51 -19.20
C ARG A 222 1.51 -15.79 -18.55
N ARG A 223 1.56 -16.43 -17.37
CA ARG A 223 2.80 -16.92 -16.76
C ARG A 223 3.55 -17.85 -17.71
N ASN A 224 2.86 -18.78 -18.32
CA ASN A 224 3.48 -19.73 -19.27
C ASN A 224 4.03 -19.02 -20.52
N VAL A 225 3.41 -17.93 -20.97
CA VAL A 225 3.99 -17.07 -22.01
C VAL A 225 5.30 -16.43 -21.54
N VAL A 226 5.39 -15.97 -20.28
CA VAL A 226 6.65 -15.43 -19.72
C VAL A 226 7.72 -16.50 -19.64
N LEU A 227 7.39 -17.71 -19.14
CA LEU A 227 8.33 -18.86 -19.11
C LEU A 227 8.85 -19.21 -20.50
N ALA A 228 7.97 -19.21 -21.51
CA ALA A 228 8.40 -19.44 -22.90
C ALA A 228 9.32 -18.33 -23.44
N GLN A 229 9.16 -17.07 -23.02
CA GLN A 229 10.11 -16.00 -23.39
C GLN A 229 11.43 -16.17 -22.65
N MET A 230 11.44 -16.55 -21.39
CA MET A 230 12.66 -16.88 -20.62
C MET A 230 13.44 -18.02 -21.29
N HIS A 231 12.76 -19.09 -21.69
CA HIS A 231 13.36 -20.19 -22.44
C HIS A 231 13.97 -19.73 -23.76
N LYS A 232 13.21 -18.94 -24.54
CA LYS A 232 13.71 -18.36 -25.80
C LYS A 232 14.92 -17.46 -25.62
N ALA A 233 15.05 -16.80 -24.47
CA ALA A 233 16.21 -16.00 -24.09
C ALA A 233 17.37 -16.82 -23.50
N GLY A 234 17.24 -18.16 -23.44
CA GLY A 234 18.27 -19.08 -22.92
C GLY A 234 18.38 -19.09 -21.40
N LYS A 235 17.33 -18.62 -20.69
CA LYS A 235 17.27 -18.58 -19.23
C LYS A 235 16.67 -19.82 -18.61
N LEU A 236 16.01 -20.68 -19.39
CA LEU A 236 15.42 -21.96 -18.99
C LEU A 236 15.76 -23.02 -20.05
N THR A 237 15.91 -24.24 -19.59
CA THR A 237 16.01 -25.43 -20.45
C THR A 237 14.62 -25.92 -20.87
N ASP A 238 14.54 -26.82 -21.88
CA ASP A 238 13.26 -27.44 -22.31
C ASP A 238 12.57 -28.16 -21.13
N ALA A 239 13.33 -28.92 -20.35
CA ALA A 239 12.82 -29.68 -19.21
C ALA A 239 12.27 -28.77 -18.09
N GLU A 240 12.91 -27.65 -17.82
CA GLU A 240 12.43 -26.65 -16.86
C GLU A 240 11.16 -25.96 -17.37
N LEU A 241 11.11 -25.59 -18.64
CA LEU A 241 9.91 -24.98 -19.24
C LEU A 241 8.70 -25.91 -19.12
N ASP A 242 8.86 -27.19 -19.45
CA ASP A 242 7.78 -28.18 -19.40
C ASP A 242 7.31 -28.40 -17.97
N SER A 243 8.22 -28.58 -17.02
CA SER A 243 7.91 -28.80 -15.62
C SER A 243 7.22 -27.59 -14.99
N LEU A 244 7.75 -26.38 -15.17
CA LEU A 244 7.20 -25.15 -14.60
C LEU A 244 5.85 -24.76 -15.22
N SER A 245 5.67 -25.02 -16.53
CA SER A 245 4.41 -24.72 -17.22
C SER A 245 3.26 -25.63 -16.76
N ALA A 246 3.57 -26.84 -16.33
CA ALA A 246 2.59 -27.78 -15.79
C ALA A 246 2.09 -27.41 -14.39
N LEU A 247 2.87 -26.66 -13.61
CA LEU A 247 2.52 -26.29 -12.24
C LEU A 247 1.21 -25.49 -12.18
N PRO A 248 0.35 -25.74 -11.19
CA PRO A 248 -0.80 -24.87 -10.91
C PRO A 248 -0.33 -23.49 -10.47
N LEU A 249 -1.18 -22.48 -10.61
CA LEU A 249 -0.93 -21.17 -10.03
C LEU A 249 -1.42 -21.15 -8.58
N THR A 250 -0.48 -21.22 -7.65
CA THR A 250 -0.74 -21.21 -6.20
C THR A 250 -0.41 -19.85 -5.63
N LEU A 251 -1.28 -19.31 -4.78
CA LEU A 251 -1.12 -18.02 -4.12
C LEU A 251 -1.18 -18.21 -2.60
N ASN A 252 -0.38 -17.42 -1.91
CA ASN A 252 -0.55 -17.13 -0.48
C ASN A 252 -1.02 -15.67 -0.33
N PHE A 253 -2.22 -15.40 -0.89
CA PHE A 253 -2.71 -14.04 -1.04
C PHE A 253 -3.27 -13.50 0.28
N HIS A 254 -2.74 -12.36 0.70
CA HIS A 254 -3.29 -11.56 1.79
C HIS A 254 -3.24 -10.08 1.43
N ARG A 255 -4.27 -9.33 1.79
CA ARG A 255 -4.25 -7.88 1.62
C ARG A 255 -3.47 -7.26 2.77
N VAL A 256 -2.66 -6.25 2.45
CA VAL A 256 -2.00 -5.44 3.47
C VAL A 256 -2.77 -4.14 3.62
N ASP A 257 -3.30 -3.89 4.81
CA ASP A 257 -3.90 -2.62 5.22
C ASP A 257 -2.93 -1.91 6.20
N VAL A 258 -3.09 -0.62 6.37
CA VAL A 258 -2.39 0.16 7.42
C VAL A 258 -2.63 -0.42 8.83
N LYS A 259 -3.78 -1.08 9.00
CA LYS A 259 -4.16 -1.75 10.26
C LYS A 259 -3.47 -3.08 10.48
N ASP A 260 -2.96 -3.73 9.42
CA ASP A 260 -2.30 -5.03 9.50
C ASP A 260 -0.91 -4.92 10.14
N GLY A 261 -0.44 -6.02 10.71
CA GLY A 261 0.81 -6.08 11.46
C GLY A 261 0.57 -6.08 12.97
N ILE A 262 1.65 -6.30 13.71
CA ILE A 262 1.62 -6.35 15.18
C ILE A 262 1.64 -4.95 15.81
N ALA A 263 1.24 -4.85 17.07
CA ALA A 263 1.22 -3.61 17.86
C ALA A 263 0.45 -2.44 17.19
N PRO A 264 -0.76 -2.61 16.66
CA PRO A 264 -1.44 -1.56 15.89
C PRO A 264 -1.75 -0.31 16.74
N TYR A 265 -2.04 -0.44 18.01
CA TYR A 265 -2.25 0.68 18.94
C TYR A 265 -0.97 1.49 19.14
N PHE A 266 0.15 0.82 19.37
CA PHE A 266 1.46 1.47 19.49
C PHE A 266 1.81 2.25 18.21
N ARG A 267 1.59 1.65 17.05
CA ARG A 267 1.84 2.32 15.76
C ARG A 267 0.99 3.57 15.58
N GLU A 268 -0.28 3.52 15.98
CA GLU A 268 -1.17 4.68 15.90
C GLU A 268 -0.75 5.78 16.87
N GLU A 269 -0.37 5.44 18.10
CA GLU A 269 0.16 6.40 19.08
C GLU A 269 1.46 7.03 18.58
N LEU A 270 2.40 6.23 18.06
CA LEU A 270 3.63 6.73 17.45
C LEU A 270 3.33 7.68 16.28
N ARG A 271 2.39 7.32 15.40
CA ARG A 271 1.94 8.17 14.30
C ARG A 271 1.40 9.51 14.80
N ARG A 272 0.61 9.48 15.87
CA ARG A 272 0.04 10.68 16.50
C ARG A 272 1.14 11.57 17.05
N MET A 273 2.10 11.01 17.77
CA MET A 273 3.24 11.74 18.34
C MET A 273 4.12 12.38 17.26
N LEU A 274 4.53 11.62 16.24
CA LEU A 274 5.39 12.13 15.17
C LEU A 274 4.78 13.31 14.43
N ARG A 275 3.45 13.33 14.26
CA ARG A 275 2.67 14.34 13.55
C ARG A 275 2.10 15.45 14.43
N ALA A 276 2.36 15.42 15.71
CA ALA A 276 1.87 16.44 16.62
C ALA A 276 2.36 17.82 16.17
N LYS A 277 1.50 18.82 16.31
CA LYS A 277 1.84 20.22 16.05
C LYS A 277 2.19 20.93 17.36
N ARG A 278 2.90 22.03 17.27
CA ARG A 278 3.17 22.86 18.43
C ARG A 278 1.85 23.25 19.11
N PRO A 279 1.69 22.97 20.41
CA PRO A 279 0.47 23.30 21.12
C PRO A 279 0.26 24.83 21.17
N GLU A 280 -0.91 25.25 20.76
CA GLU A 280 -1.36 26.66 20.84
C GLU A 280 -2.66 26.70 21.64
N ARG A 281 -2.72 27.56 22.67
CA ARG A 281 -3.89 27.63 23.58
C ARG A 281 -5.23 27.83 22.86
N ALA A 282 -5.21 28.53 21.73
CA ALA A 282 -6.40 28.79 20.90
C ALA A 282 -7.03 27.52 20.30
N ASN A 283 -6.24 26.44 20.15
CA ASN A 283 -6.70 25.18 19.58
C ASN A 283 -7.37 24.24 20.61
N TYR A 284 -7.39 24.66 21.91
CA TYR A 284 -7.95 23.86 23.02
C TYR A 284 -9.19 24.55 23.59
N ARG A 285 -10.23 23.76 23.85
CA ARG A 285 -11.44 24.26 24.51
C ARG A 285 -11.14 24.68 25.95
N GLY A 286 -12.00 25.51 26.55
CA GLY A 286 -11.80 26.03 27.90
C GLY A 286 -11.56 24.94 28.97
N TRP A 287 -12.25 23.79 28.85
CA TRP A 287 -12.13 22.65 29.75
C TRP A 287 -10.92 21.72 29.45
N GLU A 288 -10.22 21.92 28.35
CA GLU A 288 -9.03 21.12 27.96
C GLU A 288 -7.71 21.75 28.45
N CYS A 289 -7.74 22.54 29.53
CA CYS A 289 -6.53 23.16 30.10
C CYS A 289 -5.44 22.15 30.44
N GLN A 290 -5.80 21.03 31.10
CA GLN A 290 -4.82 20.02 31.48
C GLN A 290 -4.17 19.39 30.25
N LYS A 291 -4.97 19.05 29.24
CA LYS A 291 -4.45 18.52 27.96
C LYS A 291 -3.49 19.48 27.27
N PHE A 292 -3.79 20.80 27.27
CA PHE A 292 -2.87 21.80 26.72
C PHE A 292 -1.53 21.81 27.47
N ILE A 293 -1.56 21.70 28.79
CA ILE A 293 -0.35 21.64 29.63
C ILE A 293 0.45 20.39 29.31
N ASP A 294 -0.21 19.21 29.29
CA ASP A 294 0.42 17.92 29.02
C ASP A 294 1.05 17.89 27.61
N ASP A 295 0.33 18.36 26.58
CA ASP A 295 0.82 18.45 25.22
C ASP A 295 2.00 19.45 25.10
N SER A 296 1.98 20.55 25.90
CA SER A 296 3.08 21.52 25.93
C SER A 296 4.33 20.96 26.58
N ILE A 297 4.18 20.21 27.67
CA ILE A 297 5.29 19.50 28.31
C ILE A 297 5.86 18.45 27.35
N ALA A 298 4.99 17.66 26.71
CA ALA A 298 5.41 16.66 25.73
C ALA A 298 6.17 17.31 24.55
N TRP A 299 5.71 18.46 24.09
CA TRP A 299 6.41 19.21 23.03
C TRP A 299 7.83 19.58 23.42
N GLU A 300 8.04 20.07 24.63
CA GLU A 300 9.35 20.54 25.10
C GLU A 300 10.28 19.39 25.52
N THR A 301 9.72 18.32 26.08
CA THR A 301 10.52 17.25 26.71
C THR A 301 10.65 15.97 25.87
N ASN A 302 9.69 15.69 24.97
CA ASN A 302 9.72 14.49 24.16
C ASN A 302 10.20 14.80 22.73
N PRO A 303 11.37 14.33 22.29
CA PRO A 303 11.89 14.60 20.95
C PRO A 303 11.04 14.00 19.83
N LEU A 304 10.24 12.96 20.11
CA LEU A 304 9.33 12.35 19.12
C LEU A 304 8.03 13.14 18.95
N TYR A 305 7.61 13.89 19.96
CA TYR A 305 6.38 14.68 19.90
C TYR A 305 6.56 15.89 18.97
N GLY A 306 5.93 15.83 17.80
CA GLY A 306 6.11 16.83 16.75
C GLY A 306 7.42 16.68 15.95
N TRP A 307 7.93 15.46 15.84
CA TRP A 307 9.20 15.17 15.17
C TRP A 307 9.23 15.75 13.73
N ILE A 308 8.14 15.62 12.97
CA ILE A 308 8.03 16.17 11.61
C ILE A 308 8.21 17.69 11.55
N GLU A 309 7.68 18.40 12.55
CA GLU A 309 7.80 19.87 12.63
C GLU A 309 9.20 20.31 13.06
N LYS A 310 9.84 19.52 13.92
CA LYS A 310 11.15 19.82 14.52
C LYS A 310 12.33 19.44 13.62
N ASN A 311 12.12 18.54 12.65
CA ASN A 311 13.17 17.98 11.81
C ASN A 311 12.84 18.19 10.34
N PRO A 312 13.14 19.36 9.74
CA PRO A 312 12.95 19.56 8.31
C PRO A 312 13.98 18.75 7.50
N LYS A 313 13.63 18.44 6.26
CA LYS A 313 14.56 17.87 5.27
C LYS A 313 15.67 18.87 4.93
N PRO A 314 16.77 18.42 4.30
CA PRO A 314 17.86 19.31 3.88
C PRO A 314 17.42 20.44 2.94
N ASP A 315 16.34 20.25 2.18
CA ASP A 315 15.73 21.26 1.30
C ASP A 315 14.76 22.21 2.03
N GLY A 316 14.60 22.06 3.36
CA GLY A 316 13.69 22.85 4.19
C GLY A 316 12.23 22.36 4.17
N SER A 317 11.87 21.37 3.37
CA SER A 317 10.53 20.77 3.37
C SER A 317 10.34 19.85 4.58
N LYS A 318 9.06 19.54 4.91
CA LYS A 318 8.75 18.63 6.01
C LYS A 318 8.73 17.18 5.53
N TYR A 319 9.13 16.26 6.42
CA TYR A 319 8.93 14.83 6.16
C TYR A 319 7.45 14.46 6.10
N ASP A 320 7.10 13.58 5.17
CA ASP A 320 5.80 12.91 5.10
C ASP A 320 5.97 11.43 5.44
N ILE A 321 5.49 11.02 6.62
CA ILE A 321 5.59 9.62 7.08
C ILE A 321 4.85 8.63 6.17
N TYR A 322 4.01 9.09 5.26
CA TYR A 322 3.25 8.22 4.35
C TYR A 322 3.90 8.07 2.98
N ASN A 323 4.81 9.00 2.62
CA ASN A 323 5.33 9.09 1.26
C ASN A 323 6.87 9.13 1.17
N ASP A 324 7.59 9.36 2.27
CA ASP A 324 9.05 9.55 2.22
C ASP A 324 9.86 8.29 2.55
N GLY A 325 9.22 7.13 2.71
CA GLY A 325 9.90 5.85 2.85
C GLY A 325 10.78 5.74 4.11
N LEU A 326 10.37 6.35 5.22
CA LEU A 326 11.14 6.34 6.45
C LEU A 326 11.29 4.89 6.99
N LYS A 327 12.47 4.54 7.44
CA LYS A 327 12.72 3.31 8.22
C LYS A 327 12.66 3.68 9.70
N ILE A 328 11.59 3.27 10.39
CA ILE A 328 11.32 3.63 11.79
C ILE A 328 11.63 2.44 12.67
N TYR A 329 12.72 2.49 13.40
CA TYR A 329 13.13 1.45 14.33
C TYR A 329 12.54 1.72 15.72
N THR A 330 11.82 0.74 16.25
CA THR A 330 11.12 0.85 17.53
C THR A 330 11.78 -0.01 18.61
N THR A 331 11.36 0.17 19.85
CA THR A 331 11.82 -0.63 20.98
C THR A 331 10.98 -1.88 21.22
N ILE A 332 9.89 -2.07 20.47
CA ILE A 332 9.01 -3.25 20.54
C ILE A 332 9.80 -4.51 20.20
N ASP A 333 9.71 -5.53 21.05
CA ASP A 333 10.19 -6.88 20.76
C ASP A 333 9.04 -7.69 20.14
N SER A 334 9.23 -8.21 18.92
CA SER A 334 8.15 -8.87 18.18
C SER A 334 7.56 -10.08 18.89
N ARG A 335 8.39 -10.84 19.62
CA ARG A 335 7.98 -12.04 20.36
C ARG A 335 7.21 -11.68 21.62
N MET A 336 7.71 -10.68 22.38
CA MET A 336 7.01 -10.19 23.58
C MET A 336 5.64 -9.59 23.19
N GLN A 337 5.58 -8.86 22.09
CA GLN A 337 4.34 -8.32 21.55
C GLN A 337 3.36 -9.43 21.19
N GLN A 338 3.82 -10.45 20.47
CA GLN A 338 3.00 -11.60 20.11
C GLN A 338 2.45 -12.31 21.35
N TYR A 339 3.29 -12.61 22.34
CA TYR A 339 2.84 -13.23 23.59
C TYR A 339 1.82 -12.38 24.35
N ALA A 340 1.97 -11.05 24.31
CA ALA A 340 1.01 -10.15 24.94
C ALA A 340 -0.36 -10.17 24.23
N GLU A 341 -0.37 -10.16 22.91
CA GLU A 341 -1.59 -10.26 22.09
C GLU A 341 -2.28 -11.62 22.28
N GLU A 342 -1.51 -12.73 22.28
CA GLU A 342 -2.01 -14.08 22.54
C GLU A 342 -2.61 -14.20 23.94
N ALA A 343 -1.93 -13.68 24.98
CA ALA A 343 -2.42 -13.69 26.35
C ALA A 343 -3.74 -12.92 26.50
N VAL A 344 -3.86 -11.76 25.83
CA VAL A 344 -5.11 -10.99 25.82
C VAL A 344 -6.23 -11.80 25.14
N ALA A 345 -5.96 -12.43 24.00
CA ALA A 345 -6.95 -13.23 23.29
C ALA A 345 -7.39 -14.45 24.12
N GLU A 346 -6.46 -15.14 24.75
CA GLU A 346 -6.72 -16.35 25.57
C GLU A 346 -7.51 -15.99 26.84
N HIS A 347 -7.00 -15.10 27.67
CA HIS A 347 -7.60 -14.84 28.97
C HIS A 347 -8.83 -13.95 28.87
N LEU A 348 -8.78 -12.87 28.07
CA LEU A 348 -9.94 -12.00 27.92
C LEU A 348 -11.04 -12.69 27.09
N GLY A 349 -10.69 -13.30 25.97
CA GLY A 349 -11.64 -13.95 25.08
C GLY A 349 -12.11 -15.31 25.54
N GLY A 350 -11.18 -16.12 26.11
CA GLY A 350 -11.45 -17.49 26.57
C GLY A 350 -12.33 -17.53 27.81
N ASP A 351 -11.94 -16.88 28.88
CA ASP A 351 -12.53 -17.02 30.20
C ASP A 351 -13.41 -15.82 30.57
N LEU A 352 -12.85 -14.63 30.62
CA LEU A 352 -13.53 -13.46 31.19
C LEU A 352 -14.71 -13.02 30.33
N GLN A 353 -14.58 -13.00 29.00
CA GLN A 353 -15.66 -12.60 28.11
C GLN A 353 -16.85 -13.58 28.17
N LYS A 354 -16.55 -14.89 28.25
CA LYS A 354 -17.61 -15.90 28.40
C LYS A 354 -18.33 -15.77 29.74
N ALA A 355 -17.61 -15.51 30.82
CA ALA A 355 -18.18 -15.26 32.14
C ALA A 355 -19.05 -14.00 32.11
N PHE A 356 -18.57 -12.92 31.51
CA PHE A 356 -19.31 -11.67 31.38
C PHE A 356 -20.60 -11.84 30.57
N PHE A 357 -20.56 -12.52 29.43
CA PHE A 357 -21.76 -12.80 28.64
C PHE A 357 -22.77 -13.67 29.40
N ARG A 358 -22.31 -14.62 30.21
CA ARG A 358 -23.16 -15.47 31.06
C ARG A 358 -23.85 -14.65 32.13
N GLU A 359 -23.10 -13.80 32.80
CA GLU A 359 -23.61 -12.88 33.85
C GLU A 359 -24.65 -11.91 33.28
N LYS A 360 -24.40 -11.34 32.10
CA LYS A 360 -25.28 -10.33 31.49
C LYS A 360 -26.46 -10.89 30.71
N ARG A 361 -26.53 -12.23 30.53
CA ARG A 361 -27.60 -12.87 29.77
C ARG A 361 -28.96 -12.60 30.43
N GLY A 362 -29.89 -12.00 29.68
CA GLY A 362 -31.26 -11.69 30.17
C GLY A 362 -31.35 -10.49 31.11
N THR A 363 -30.21 -9.85 31.45
CA THR A 363 -30.23 -8.66 32.33
C THR A 363 -30.74 -7.44 31.55
N LYS A 364 -31.82 -6.84 32.07
CA LYS A 364 -32.38 -5.63 31.47
C LYS A 364 -31.36 -4.48 31.55
N GLY A 365 -31.09 -3.87 30.40
CA GLY A 365 -30.17 -2.74 30.33
C GLY A 365 -28.69 -3.11 30.21
N ALA A 366 -28.34 -4.40 30.02
CA ALA A 366 -26.99 -4.82 29.74
C ALA A 366 -26.40 -4.09 28.52
N PRO A 367 -25.06 -3.85 28.49
CA PRO A 367 -24.05 -4.18 29.50
C PRO A 367 -23.96 -3.19 30.65
N TYR A 368 -24.79 -2.16 30.70
CA TYR A 368 -24.69 -0.99 31.60
C TYR A 368 -25.36 -1.19 32.98
N THR A 369 -25.82 -2.38 33.25
CA THR A 369 -26.45 -2.73 34.55
C THR A 369 -25.53 -3.56 35.41
N THR A 370 -25.40 -3.23 36.69
CA THR A 370 -24.70 -4.00 37.73
C THR A 370 -25.64 -4.31 38.86
N ASP A 371 -25.29 -5.27 39.72
CA ASP A 371 -26.07 -5.62 40.92
C ASP A 371 -26.22 -4.45 41.90
N ARG A 372 -25.36 -3.43 41.79
CA ARG A 372 -25.28 -2.29 42.71
C ARG A 372 -25.79 -0.98 42.13
N ALA A 373 -25.90 -0.87 40.81
CA ALA A 373 -26.32 0.37 40.14
C ALA A 373 -26.90 0.11 38.77
N GLU A 374 -28.11 0.57 38.55
CA GLU A 374 -28.72 0.69 37.23
C GLU A 374 -28.42 2.07 36.64
N LEU A 375 -27.93 2.07 35.43
CA LEU A 375 -27.87 3.28 34.64
C LEU A 375 -29.28 3.64 34.19
N SER A 376 -29.76 4.86 34.49
CA SER A 376 -31.10 5.30 34.05
C SER A 376 -31.22 5.11 32.52
N GLU A 377 -32.43 4.77 32.06
CA GLU A 377 -32.72 4.55 30.63
C GLU A 377 -32.35 5.77 29.78
N ILE A 378 -32.55 6.97 30.29
CA ILE A 378 -32.14 8.22 29.60
C ILE A 378 -30.66 8.27 29.36
N ARG A 379 -29.85 7.94 30.37
CA ARG A 379 -28.39 7.98 30.30
C ARG A 379 -27.86 6.88 29.40
N ARG A 380 -28.42 5.67 29.47
CA ARG A 380 -28.12 4.56 28.58
C ARG A 380 -28.41 4.93 27.13
N ASN A 381 -29.57 5.45 26.82
CA ASN A 381 -29.96 5.87 25.48
C ASN A 381 -29.06 7.00 24.95
N HIS A 382 -28.61 7.89 25.83
CA HIS A 382 -27.61 8.92 25.45
C HIS A 382 -26.28 8.31 25.08
N LEU A 383 -25.77 7.33 25.84
CA LEU A 383 -24.52 6.63 25.53
C LEU A 383 -24.59 5.87 24.20
N ILE A 384 -25.72 5.18 23.95
CA ILE A 384 -25.97 4.46 22.70
C ILE A 384 -26.02 5.42 21.52
N ARG A 385 -26.75 6.52 21.61
CA ARG A 385 -26.79 7.54 20.54
C ARG A 385 -25.44 8.17 20.27
N ASN A 386 -24.64 8.42 21.28
CA ASN A 386 -23.29 8.94 21.11
C ASN A 386 -22.38 7.91 20.42
N ALA A 387 -22.50 6.63 20.79
CA ALA A 387 -21.78 5.57 20.11
C ALA A 387 -22.19 5.43 18.64
N MET A 388 -23.49 5.53 18.35
CA MET A 388 -24.04 5.55 16.99
C MET A 388 -23.45 6.71 16.16
N LYS A 389 -23.41 7.94 16.71
CA LYS A 389 -22.86 9.12 16.04
C LYS A 389 -21.37 8.99 15.72
N ASN A 390 -20.65 8.18 16.47
CA ASN A 390 -19.21 7.93 16.27
C ASN A 390 -18.92 6.85 15.21
N THR A 391 -19.93 6.19 14.63
CA THR A 391 -19.74 5.23 13.54
C THR A 391 -19.49 5.93 12.21
N ASP A 392 -18.70 5.31 11.33
CA ASP A 392 -18.43 5.83 9.99
C ASP A 392 -19.72 5.96 9.18
N ARG A 393 -20.62 4.96 9.28
CA ARG A 393 -21.95 5.00 8.66
C ARG A 393 -22.72 6.29 9.00
N TYR A 394 -22.76 6.67 10.28
CA TYR A 394 -23.46 7.90 10.69
C TYR A 394 -22.81 9.13 10.07
N ARG A 395 -21.48 9.21 10.10
CA ARG A 395 -20.71 10.34 9.54
C ARG A 395 -20.89 10.45 8.03
N GLU A 396 -20.86 9.33 7.32
CA GLU A 396 -21.08 9.28 5.86
C GLU A 396 -22.51 9.72 5.50
N MET A 397 -23.53 9.25 6.21
CA MET A 397 -24.90 9.65 5.98
C MET A 397 -25.11 11.15 6.25
N VAL A 398 -24.54 11.69 7.33
CA VAL A 398 -24.60 13.14 7.62
C VAL A 398 -23.88 13.94 6.54
N LYS A 399 -22.71 13.46 6.06
CA LYS A 399 -21.97 14.10 4.97
C LYS A 399 -22.74 14.07 3.65
N ALA A 400 -23.52 13.02 3.41
CA ALA A 400 -24.41 12.89 2.26
C ALA A 400 -25.70 13.70 2.38
N GLY A 401 -25.94 14.41 3.50
CA GLY A 401 -27.11 15.25 3.71
C GLY A 401 -28.37 14.49 4.15
N ALA A 402 -28.22 13.24 4.63
CA ALA A 402 -29.36 12.44 5.07
C ALA A 402 -30.09 13.07 6.27
N SER A 403 -31.41 13.05 6.22
CA SER A 403 -32.27 13.51 7.32
C SER A 403 -32.18 12.59 8.54
N ARG A 404 -32.56 13.10 9.70
CA ARG A 404 -32.59 12.31 10.93
C ARG A 404 -33.46 11.05 10.82
N SER A 405 -34.60 11.14 10.14
CA SER A 405 -35.53 10.01 9.93
C SER A 405 -34.92 8.93 9.02
N GLU A 406 -34.12 9.31 8.01
CA GLU A 406 -33.42 8.39 7.14
C GLU A 406 -32.27 7.67 7.89
N ILE A 407 -31.55 8.40 8.72
CA ILE A 407 -30.49 7.84 9.57
C ILE A 407 -31.09 6.84 10.56
N ASP A 408 -32.18 7.22 11.28
CA ASP A 408 -32.84 6.35 12.24
C ASP A 408 -33.39 5.08 11.55
N ARG A 409 -33.99 5.18 10.36
CA ARG A 409 -34.40 4.03 9.56
C ARG A 409 -33.25 3.13 9.18
N ALA A 410 -32.14 3.71 8.67
CA ALA A 410 -30.96 2.95 8.27
C ALA A 410 -30.30 2.20 9.43
N PHE A 411 -30.35 2.76 10.65
CA PHE A 411 -29.80 2.11 11.85
C PHE A 411 -30.73 1.04 12.44
N ASN A 412 -32.02 1.04 12.12
CA ASN A 412 -33.00 0.06 12.58
C ASN A 412 -33.38 -0.98 11.50
N THR A 413 -32.78 -0.93 10.32
CA THR A 413 -33.01 -1.92 9.25
C THR A 413 -31.94 -3.01 9.31
N PRO A 414 -32.32 -4.30 9.46
CA PRO A 414 -31.39 -5.42 9.46
C PRO A 414 -30.61 -5.51 8.12
N ARG A 415 -29.34 -5.88 8.21
CA ARG A 415 -28.48 -6.10 7.05
C ARG A 415 -27.34 -7.07 7.37
N GLU A 416 -26.79 -7.67 6.34
CA GLU A 416 -25.56 -8.44 6.45
C GLU A 416 -24.39 -7.56 6.86
N MET A 417 -23.63 -8.02 7.85
CA MET A 417 -22.44 -7.34 8.36
C MET A 417 -21.50 -8.30 9.05
N LYS A 418 -20.22 -7.90 9.09
CA LYS A 418 -19.19 -8.55 9.89
C LYS A 418 -19.10 -7.90 11.27
N VAL A 419 -19.11 -8.72 12.29
CA VAL A 419 -18.93 -8.27 13.69
C VAL A 419 -17.74 -8.98 14.31
N PHE A 420 -17.18 -8.35 15.32
CA PHE A 420 -16.04 -8.91 16.07
C PHE A 420 -16.43 -10.18 16.83
N ALA A 421 -15.54 -11.16 16.79
CA ALA A 421 -15.51 -12.28 17.74
C ALA A 421 -14.05 -12.62 18.04
N TYR A 422 -13.76 -13.09 19.25
CA TYR A 422 -12.43 -13.62 19.54
C TYR A 422 -12.14 -14.80 18.61
N GLY A 423 -10.99 -14.76 17.95
CA GLY A 423 -10.61 -15.72 16.92
C GLY A 423 -11.03 -15.32 15.48
N GLY A 424 -11.58 -14.11 15.28
CA GLY A 424 -11.87 -13.58 13.95
C GLY A 424 -13.17 -12.80 13.87
N SER A 425 -13.66 -12.57 12.65
CA SER A 425 -14.93 -11.89 12.38
C SER A 425 -16.02 -12.91 12.08
N VAL A 426 -17.25 -12.62 12.49
CA VAL A 426 -18.44 -13.44 12.19
C VAL A 426 -19.38 -12.67 11.27
N ASP A 427 -19.79 -13.32 10.18
CA ASP A 427 -20.84 -12.80 9.31
C ASP A 427 -22.23 -13.05 9.94
N THR A 428 -23.04 -12.00 10.04
CA THR A 428 -24.35 -12.05 10.69
C THR A 428 -25.30 -11.04 10.08
N VAL A 429 -26.59 -11.23 10.32
CA VAL A 429 -27.66 -10.29 9.96
C VAL A 429 -28.18 -9.64 11.22
N MET A 430 -27.94 -8.35 11.39
CA MET A 430 -28.49 -7.55 12.50
C MET A 430 -28.65 -6.10 12.09
N THR A 431 -29.33 -5.31 12.93
CA THR A 431 -29.41 -3.87 12.68
C THR A 431 -28.07 -3.20 13.02
N PRO A 432 -27.67 -2.10 12.34
CA PRO A 432 -26.50 -1.33 12.73
C PRO A 432 -26.52 -0.85 14.19
N LEU A 433 -27.70 -0.58 14.75
CA LEU A 433 -27.86 -0.23 16.16
C LEU A 433 -27.54 -1.42 17.07
N ASP A 434 -28.03 -2.63 16.73
CA ASP A 434 -27.72 -3.85 17.49
C ASP A 434 -26.21 -4.16 17.41
N SER A 435 -25.57 -3.91 16.28
CA SER A 435 -24.10 -4.10 16.17
C SER A 435 -23.34 -3.16 17.09
N VAL A 436 -23.78 -1.92 17.26
CA VAL A 436 -23.19 -0.99 18.24
C VAL A 436 -23.34 -1.53 19.67
N LEU A 437 -24.53 -2.02 20.02
CA LEU A 437 -24.79 -2.64 21.33
C LEU A 437 -23.97 -3.91 21.54
N TYR A 438 -23.90 -4.77 20.54
CA TYR A 438 -23.09 -5.98 20.54
C TYR A 438 -21.63 -5.67 20.89
N HIS A 439 -21.00 -4.70 20.21
CA HIS A 439 -19.62 -4.32 20.49
C HIS A 439 -19.42 -3.69 21.87
N LYS A 440 -20.48 -3.12 22.50
CA LYS A 440 -20.41 -2.61 23.88
C LYS A 440 -20.37 -3.71 24.95
N HIS A 441 -20.72 -4.94 24.61
CA HIS A 441 -20.60 -6.09 25.51
C HIS A 441 -19.18 -6.70 25.57
N PHE A 442 -18.25 -6.25 24.74
CA PHE A 442 -16.88 -6.74 24.78
C PHE A 442 -16.06 -6.00 25.84
N LEU A 443 -15.39 -6.78 26.68
CA LEU A 443 -14.45 -6.27 27.66
C LEU A 443 -13.27 -5.60 26.96
N ARG A 444 -12.69 -4.61 27.60
CA ARG A 444 -11.52 -3.87 27.12
C ARG A 444 -10.35 -4.12 28.04
N THR A 445 -9.14 -4.05 27.47
CA THR A 445 -7.90 -4.18 28.24
C THR A 445 -6.85 -3.28 27.65
N GLY A 446 -5.94 -2.80 28.51
CA GLY A 446 -4.66 -2.21 28.14
C GLY A 446 -3.55 -3.01 28.81
N PHE A 447 -2.51 -3.32 28.07
CA PHE A 447 -1.32 -4.00 28.56
C PHE A 447 -0.07 -3.36 27.97
N MET A 448 0.89 -3.03 28.82
CA MET A 448 2.19 -2.51 28.42
C MET A 448 3.31 -3.19 29.21
N ALA A 449 4.31 -3.70 28.51
CA ALA A 449 5.56 -4.17 29.10
C ALA A 449 6.68 -3.18 28.82
N MET A 450 7.36 -2.72 29.86
CA MET A 450 8.43 -1.74 29.77
C MET A 450 9.67 -2.21 30.51
N ASN A 451 10.84 -1.96 29.94
CA ASN A 451 12.11 -2.20 30.64
C ASN A 451 12.31 -1.11 31.71
N PRO A 452 12.38 -1.46 33.00
CA PRO A 452 12.46 -0.47 34.09
C PRO A 452 13.79 0.30 34.14
N LEU A 453 14.85 -0.20 33.51
CA LEU A 453 16.17 0.43 33.52
C LEU A 453 16.30 1.59 32.52
N ASN A 454 15.61 1.53 31.40
CA ASN A 454 15.76 2.50 30.30
C ASN A 454 14.42 3.04 29.75
N GLY A 455 13.29 2.60 30.29
CA GLY A 455 11.96 3.06 29.86
C GLY A 455 11.52 2.53 28.47
N HIS A 456 12.26 1.62 27.85
CA HIS A 456 11.89 1.09 26.53
C HIS A 456 10.63 0.24 26.59
N ILE A 457 9.62 0.58 25.82
CA ILE A 457 8.40 -0.20 25.67
C ILE A 457 8.72 -1.44 24.81
N LYS A 458 8.47 -2.62 25.37
CA LYS A 458 8.74 -3.93 24.73
C LYS A 458 7.51 -4.58 24.13
N ALA A 459 6.35 -4.37 24.75
CA ALA A 459 5.06 -4.79 24.21
C ALA A 459 3.99 -3.77 24.57
N TYR A 460 2.98 -3.64 23.69
CA TYR A 460 1.92 -2.64 23.82
C TYR A 460 0.62 -3.13 23.21
N VAL A 461 -0.38 -3.41 24.01
CA VAL A 461 -1.70 -3.87 23.58
C VAL A 461 -2.76 -2.92 24.14
N GLY A 462 -3.32 -2.07 23.29
CA GLY A 462 -4.32 -1.06 23.70
C GLY A 462 -5.77 -1.54 23.63
N GLY A 463 -6.01 -2.79 23.24
CA GLY A 463 -7.36 -3.37 23.16
C GLY A 463 -7.36 -4.73 22.48
N PRO A 464 -8.54 -5.40 22.42
CA PRO A 464 -8.65 -6.75 21.88
C PRO A 464 -8.46 -6.86 20.36
N ASP A 465 -8.82 -5.83 19.61
CA ASP A 465 -8.69 -5.79 18.14
C ASP A 465 -8.82 -4.35 17.64
N PHE A 466 -7.79 -3.83 16.99
CA PHE A 466 -7.74 -2.44 16.53
C PHE A 466 -8.74 -2.14 15.39
N SER A 467 -9.11 -3.13 14.60
CA SER A 467 -10.06 -2.94 13.49
C SER A 467 -11.47 -2.60 13.98
N TYR A 468 -11.83 -3.12 15.15
CA TYR A 468 -13.14 -2.91 15.77
C TYR A 468 -13.09 -1.94 16.95
N PHE A 469 -11.97 -1.82 17.63
CA PHE A 469 -11.84 -1.11 18.90
C PHE A 469 -10.61 -0.19 18.86
N GLN A 470 -10.77 0.97 18.22
CA GLN A 470 -9.67 1.91 18.00
C GLN A 470 -9.31 2.76 19.23
N TYR A 471 -10.12 2.76 20.29
CA TYR A 471 -9.78 3.48 21.51
C TYR A 471 -8.70 2.71 22.28
N ASP A 472 -7.58 3.38 22.50
CA ASP A 472 -6.47 2.84 23.25
C ASP A 472 -6.74 2.88 24.76
N MET A 473 -6.50 1.77 25.44
CA MET A 473 -6.74 1.60 26.87
C MET A 473 -5.44 1.68 27.68
N VAL A 474 -4.27 1.82 27.06
CA VAL A 474 -2.99 2.14 27.69
C VAL A 474 -2.81 3.64 27.79
#